data_0990b22c8a7af23ad5d10c4de8d6834a
#
_entry.id   0990b22c8a7af23ad5d10c4de8d6834a
#
_cell.length_a   1.000
_cell.length_b   1.000
_cell.length_c   1.000
_cell.angle_alpha   90.00
_cell.angle_beta   90.00
_cell.angle_gamma   90.00
#
_symmetry.space_group_name_H-M   'P 1'
#
loop_
_entity.id
_entity.type
_entity.pdbx_description
1 polymer ?
#
loop_
_entity_poly.entity_id
_entity_poly.type
_entity_poly.pdbx_seq_one_letter_code
_entity_poly.pdbx_strand_id
1 'polypeptide(L)'
;MHKRFAALAAPLLYLACASALADTMRCGSALVSVGDRAFEVQQKCGDPDHRDDVGYTLGSYDRREFKVEEWVYGPRNGVTYILTFEANKLKRIEFKR
;
A
#
# COMPACT_ATOMS: atom_id res chain seq x y z
N MET A 1 -22.06 -43.39 21.00
CA MET A 1 -21.81 -42.84 20.86
C MET A 1 -21.29 -41.99 20.48
N HIS A 2 -21.33 -41.67 20.33
CA HIS A 2 -20.78 -40.85 20.08
C HIS A 2 -20.68 -39.83 19.82
N LYS A 3 -20.43 -39.14 19.81
CA LYS A 3 -20.34 -38.10 19.73
C LYS A 3 -19.74 -37.41 19.20
N ARG A 4 -19.73 -36.82 18.83
CA ARG A 4 -19.22 -36.08 18.28
C ARG A 4 -19.03 -34.97 18.36
N PHE A 5 -18.57 -34.28 18.36
CA PHE A 5 -18.40 -33.19 18.39
C PHE A 5 -17.85 -32.52 17.70
N ALA A 6 -17.96 -31.93 17.57
CA ALA A 6 -17.73 -31.19 16.76
C ALA A 6 -17.25 -30.11 17.11
N ALA A 7 -16.33 -29.85 17.04
CA ALA A 7 -15.76 -28.87 17.41
C ALA A 7 -15.86 -27.89 16.65
N LEU A 8 -16.37 -27.15 16.65
CA LEU A 8 -16.43 -26.20 16.02
C LEU A 8 -15.66 -25.26 16.17
N ALA A 9 -14.81 -25.06 15.83
CA ALA A 9 -13.98 -24.14 15.80
C ALA A 9 -14.55 -23.02 15.33
N ALA A 10 -14.70 -22.11 15.93
CA ALA A 10 -15.18 -21.03 15.50
C ALA A 10 -14.22 -20.25 14.95
N PRO A 11 -14.24 -19.82 13.89
CA PRO A 11 -13.25 -19.12 13.34
C PRO A 11 -13.33 -17.78 13.81
N LEU A 12 -12.26 -17.21 13.96
CA LEU A 12 -12.21 -16.04 14.33
C LEU A 12 -12.28 -15.21 13.29
N LEU A 13 -13.10 -14.40 13.12
CA LEU A 13 -13.12 -13.55 12.20
C LEU A 13 -12.52 -12.40 12.52
N TYR A 14 -11.51 -11.99 12.03
CA TYR A 14 -10.95 -10.83 12.25
C TYR A 14 -11.34 -9.97 11.27
N LEU A 15 -11.99 -8.99 11.45
CA LEU A 15 -12.22 -8.03 10.61
C LEU A 15 -11.32 -7.05 10.79
N ALA A 16 -10.25 -7.04 10.38
CA ALA A 16 -9.35 -6.09 10.58
C ALA A 16 -9.61 -5.11 9.59
N CYS A 17 -9.85 -3.96 9.88
CA CYS A 17 -9.92 -2.93 8.99
C CYS A 17 -8.59 -2.51 8.68
N ALA A 18 -7.63 -3.29 8.78
CA ALA A 18 -6.32 -2.87 8.63
C ALA A 18 -5.99 -2.64 7.20
N SER A 19 -4.89 -2.00 6.91
CA SER A 19 -4.40 -1.86 5.61
C SER A 19 -3.94 -3.20 5.13
N ALA A 20 -4.04 -3.45 3.86
CA ALA A 20 -3.49 -4.64 3.26
C ALA A 20 -2.47 -4.21 2.24
N LEU A 21 -1.53 -5.07 1.90
CA LEU A 21 -0.52 -4.78 0.90
C LEU A 21 -0.95 -5.33 -0.45
N ALA A 22 -0.55 -4.65 -1.49
CA ALA A 22 -0.79 -5.09 -2.84
C ALA A 22 0.49 -4.99 -3.64
N ASP A 23 0.61 -5.72 -4.71
CA ASP A 23 1.77 -5.62 -5.58
C ASP A 23 1.48 -4.67 -6.73
N THR A 24 0.24 -4.43 -7.03
CA THR A 24 -0.17 -3.60 -8.15
C THR A 24 -1.38 -2.76 -7.81
N MET A 25 -1.57 -1.70 -8.55
CA MET A 25 -2.75 -0.86 -8.44
C MET A 25 -3.18 -0.50 -9.85
N ARG A 26 -4.47 -0.54 -10.10
CA ARG A 26 -4.95 -0.21 -11.43
C ARG A 26 -5.48 1.21 -11.48
N CYS A 27 -5.06 1.97 -12.49
CA CYS A 27 -5.56 3.31 -12.71
C CYS A 27 -6.18 3.29 -14.11
N GLY A 28 -7.48 3.14 -14.19
CA GLY A 28 -8.15 2.99 -15.46
C GLY A 28 -7.65 1.71 -16.12
N SER A 29 -7.09 1.82 -17.30
CA SER A 29 -6.56 0.67 -17.99
C SER A 29 -5.06 0.50 -17.72
N ALA A 30 -4.45 1.40 -16.99
CA ALA A 30 -3.02 1.32 -16.72
C ALA A 30 -2.75 0.58 -15.42
N LEU A 31 -1.64 -0.08 -15.35
CA LEU A 31 -1.27 -0.84 -14.18
C LEU A 31 0.00 -0.27 -13.56
N VAL A 32 -0.06 0.01 -12.28
CA VAL A 32 1.07 0.49 -11.51
C VAL A 32 1.58 -0.70 -10.72
N SER A 33 2.88 -0.91 -10.71
CA SER A 33 3.49 -2.05 -10.01
C SER A 33 4.60 -1.56 -9.09
N VAL A 34 4.86 -2.31 -8.05
CA VAL A 34 6.01 -2.05 -7.18
C VAL A 34 7.26 -2.06 -8.06
N GLY A 35 8.09 -1.07 -7.92
CA GLY A 35 9.27 -0.88 -8.74
C GLY A 35 9.11 0.22 -9.77
N ASP A 36 7.88 0.67 -10.03
CA ASP A 36 7.65 1.75 -10.99
C ASP A 36 8.23 3.05 -10.44
N ARG A 37 8.64 3.91 -11.32
CA ARG A 37 9.18 5.20 -10.90
C ARG A 37 8.03 6.17 -10.67
N ALA A 38 8.28 7.12 -9.79
CA ALA A 38 7.25 8.09 -9.42
C ALA A 38 6.62 8.77 -10.64
N PHE A 39 7.44 9.15 -11.64
CA PHE A 39 6.87 9.84 -12.76
C PHE A 39 6.00 8.90 -13.60
N GLU A 40 6.30 7.62 -13.61
CA GLU A 40 5.48 6.66 -14.33
C GLU A 40 4.12 6.51 -13.66
N VAL A 41 4.12 6.49 -12.34
CA VAL A 41 2.89 6.40 -11.58
C VAL A 41 2.03 7.63 -11.86
N GLN A 42 2.66 8.80 -11.88
CA GLN A 42 1.92 10.02 -12.14
C GLN A 42 1.37 10.04 -13.57
N GLN A 43 2.09 9.53 -14.52
CA GLN A 43 1.57 9.45 -15.88
C GLN A 43 0.39 8.50 -15.97
N LYS A 44 0.43 7.41 -15.24
CA LYS A 44 -0.62 6.40 -15.29
C LYS A 44 -1.86 6.80 -14.50
N CYS A 45 -1.64 7.43 -13.36
CA CYS A 45 -2.73 7.69 -12.42
C CYS A 45 -3.08 9.17 -12.23
N GLY A 46 -2.28 10.05 -12.78
CA GLY A 46 -2.46 11.49 -12.56
C GLY A 46 -1.92 11.89 -11.20
N ASP A 47 -2.21 13.10 -10.79
CA ASP A 47 -1.74 13.58 -9.51
C ASP A 47 -2.42 12.86 -8.38
N PRO A 48 -1.69 12.54 -7.32
CA PRO A 48 -2.32 11.95 -6.16
C PRO A 48 -3.20 12.98 -5.46
N ASP A 49 -4.13 12.51 -4.67
CA ASP A 49 -4.99 13.40 -3.91
C ASP A 49 -4.20 14.05 -2.78
N HIS A 50 -3.15 13.42 -2.34
CA HIS A 50 -2.32 13.97 -1.27
C HIS A 50 -0.91 13.43 -1.38
N ARG A 51 0.08 14.24 -1.02
CA ARG A 51 1.49 13.84 -0.96
C ARG A 51 2.08 14.23 0.37
N ASP A 52 2.80 13.30 0.99
CA ASP A 52 3.46 13.58 2.24
C ASP A 52 4.93 13.22 2.16
N ASP A 53 5.78 14.08 2.69
CA ASP A 53 7.17 13.75 2.86
C ASP A 53 7.28 13.10 4.20
N VAL A 54 7.65 11.84 4.26
CA VAL A 54 7.67 11.13 5.53
C VAL A 54 9.07 10.91 6.09
N GLY A 55 10.07 11.38 5.40
CA GLY A 55 11.42 11.31 5.94
C GLY A 55 12.42 10.74 4.99
N TYR A 56 13.39 10.06 5.53
CA TYR A 56 14.48 9.49 4.75
C TYR A 56 14.78 8.10 5.26
N THR A 57 15.30 7.25 4.41
CA THR A 57 15.84 5.99 4.87
C THR A 57 17.17 6.28 5.57
N LEU A 58 17.56 5.42 6.48
CA LEU A 58 18.82 5.59 7.16
C LEU A 58 19.80 4.53 6.67
N GLY A 59 20.99 4.98 6.35
CA GLY A 59 22.02 4.06 5.97
C GLY A 59 22.98 3.86 7.12
N SER A 60 24.24 3.58 6.81
CA SER A 60 25.24 3.34 7.82
C SER A 60 25.46 4.59 8.64
N TYR A 61 25.64 4.42 9.91
CA TYR A 61 25.91 5.54 10.83
C TYR A 61 24.78 6.58 10.82
N ASP A 62 23.55 6.10 10.67
CA ASP A 62 22.37 6.98 10.73
C ASP A 62 22.41 8.08 9.69
N ARG A 63 23.04 7.81 8.55
CA ARG A 63 23.09 8.81 7.56
C ARG A 63 21.84 8.80 6.73
N ARG A 64 21.28 9.92 6.37
CA ARG A 64 20.13 9.98 5.49
C ARG A 64 20.55 9.55 4.12
N GLU A 65 19.81 8.62 3.54
CA GLU A 65 20.15 8.16 2.22
C GLU A 65 19.13 8.51 1.16
N PHE A 66 17.92 8.03 1.32
CA PHE A 66 16.92 8.27 0.29
C PHE A 66 15.68 8.91 0.85
N LYS A 67 15.13 9.84 0.09
CA LYS A 67 13.91 10.48 0.50
C LYS A 67 12.78 9.50 0.42
N VAL A 68 11.89 9.52 1.38
CA VAL A 68 10.71 8.69 1.43
C VAL A 68 9.47 9.58 1.33
N GLU A 69 8.58 9.25 0.41
CA GLU A 69 7.40 10.03 0.18
C GLU A 69 6.21 9.12 0.08
N GLU A 70 5.06 9.56 0.55
CA GLU A 70 3.83 8.81 0.41
C GLU A 70 2.87 9.57 -0.47
N TRP A 71 2.25 8.88 -1.38
CA TRP A 71 1.20 9.46 -2.21
C TRP A 71 -0.10 8.75 -1.91
N VAL A 72 -1.16 9.51 -1.77
CA VAL A 72 -2.47 8.95 -1.45
C VAL A 72 -3.40 9.16 -2.62
N TYR A 73 -4.01 8.07 -3.07
CA TYR A 73 -5.03 8.11 -4.11
C TYR A 73 -6.33 7.60 -3.52
N GLY A 74 -7.33 8.45 -3.52
CA GLY A 74 -8.63 8.04 -3.03
C GLY A 74 -9.17 8.91 -1.94
N PRO A 75 -10.31 8.52 -1.39
CA PRO A 75 -10.96 7.23 -1.61
C PRO A 75 -11.67 7.15 -2.96
N ARG A 76 -11.58 5.99 -3.58
CA ARG A 76 -12.27 5.74 -4.82
C ARG A 76 -13.02 4.44 -4.64
N ASN A 77 -14.31 4.47 -4.77
CA ASN A 77 -15.14 3.30 -4.54
C ASN A 77 -14.89 2.71 -3.15
N GLY A 78 -14.66 3.57 -2.18
CA GLY A 78 -14.45 3.13 -0.80
C GLY A 78 -13.06 2.63 -0.50
N VAL A 79 -12.13 2.74 -1.43
CA VAL A 79 -10.76 2.26 -1.22
C VAL A 79 -9.78 3.41 -1.33
N THR A 80 -8.88 3.50 -0.40
CA THR A 80 -7.79 4.49 -0.42
C THR A 80 -6.49 3.75 -0.59
N TYR A 81 -5.69 4.19 -1.56
CA TYR A 81 -4.40 3.58 -1.80
C TYR A 81 -3.30 4.51 -1.30
N ILE A 82 -2.33 3.95 -0.61
CA ILE A 82 -1.18 4.69 -0.11
C ILE A 82 0.06 4.08 -0.72
N LEU A 83 0.75 4.86 -1.53
CA LEU A 83 1.93 4.40 -2.23
C LEU A 83 3.16 5.00 -1.56
N THR A 84 4.09 4.18 -1.20
CA THR A 84 5.33 4.64 -0.56
C THR A 84 6.46 4.57 -1.57
N PHE A 85 7.11 5.71 -1.79
CA PHE A 85 8.23 5.80 -2.70
C PHE A 85 9.53 6.05 -1.92
N GLU A 86 10.59 5.37 -2.33
CA GLU A 86 11.91 5.62 -1.79
C GLU A 86 12.81 5.91 -2.97
N ALA A 87 13.48 7.00 -2.96
CA ALA A 87 14.33 7.46 -4.06
C ALA A 87 13.55 7.46 -5.38
N ASN A 88 12.30 7.90 -5.31
CA ASN A 88 11.41 8.00 -6.46
C ASN A 88 11.03 6.66 -7.09
N LYS A 89 11.18 5.57 -6.34
CA LYS A 89 10.74 4.28 -6.81
C LYS A 89 9.69 3.74 -5.89
N LEU A 90 8.63 3.20 -6.45
CA LEU A 90 7.53 2.64 -5.66
C LEU A 90 7.97 1.39 -4.93
N LYS A 91 7.92 1.43 -3.61
CA LYS A 91 8.33 0.33 -2.79
C LYS A 91 7.17 -0.46 -2.21
N ARG A 92 6.06 0.19 -1.98
CA ARG A 92 4.96 -0.47 -1.32
C ARG A 92 3.65 0.18 -1.71
N ILE A 93 2.63 -0.62 -1.89
CA ILE A 93 1.29 -0.18 -2.13
C ILE A 93 0.43 -0.74 -1.00
N GLU A 94 -0.19 0.14 -0.24
CA GLU A 94 -1.12 -0.27 0.80
C GLU A 94 -2.49 0.18 0.40
N PHE A 95 -3.53 -0.56 0.77
CA PHE A 95 -4.86 -0.07 0.53
C PHE A 95 -5.72 -0.29 1.76
N LYS A 96 -6.66 0.61 1.97
CA LYS A 96 -7.55 0.58 3.09
C LYS A 96 -8.96 0.74 2.61
N ARG A 97 -9.86 0.05 3.26
CA ARG A 97 -11.28 0.18 2.92
C ARG A 97 -12.05 0.86 4.03
#